data_7b9f0761be63759041034be7ca6b0c9b
#
_entry.id   7b9f0761be63759041034be7ca6b0c9b
#
_cell.length_a   1.000
_cell.length_b   1.000
_cell.length_c   1.000
_cell.angle_alpha   90.00
_cell.angle_beta   90.00
_cell.angle_gamma   90.00
#
_symmetry.space_group_name_H-M   'P 1'
#
loop_
_entity.id
_entity.type
_entity.pdbx_description
1 polymer ?
#
loop_
_entity_poly.entity_id
_entity_poly.type
_entity_poly.pdbx_seq_one_letter_code
_entity_poly.pdbx_strand_id
1 'polypeptide(L)'
;QLVAHGARIKGDRVQLPVHLVEAAIAAAPREFDLRGRDQKRTINVGGDRVHFGTGGAAVQTMDLDSRDYRPSTLQDLYDFTRLQDGLANVSWFTRCCVATDMPDELSLDVNTVFALLKGTTKPVATSFTLAEHVAPIVHMLDMAEGEAGAFARNPWVKAHISPVISPMRYGADAVEVVLECIKHNIPMSCITAAQSGATAPATL
;
A
#
# COMPACT_ATOMS: atom_id res chain seq x y z
N GLN A 1 -18.44 8.16 11.80
CA GLN A 1 -18.13 6.75 12.11
C GLN A 1 -17.52 6.58 13.49
N LEU A 2 -16.50 7.34 13.86
CA LEU A 2 -15.87 7.25 15.19
C LEU A 2 -16.86 7.60 16.31
N VAL A 3 -17.68 8.64 16.10
CA VAL A 3 -18.72 9.03 17.09
C VAL A 3 -19.78 7.93 17.25
N ALA A 4 -20.20 7.29 16.17
CA ALA A 4 -21.13 6.16 16.22
C ALA A 4 -20.60 4.98 17.05
N HIS A 5 -19.29 4.87 17.20
CA HIS A 5 -18.61 3.84 18.00
C HIS A 5 -18.15 4.35 19.38
N GLY A 6 -18.66 5.50 19.83
CA GLY A 6 -18.44 6.00 21.18
C GLY A 6 -17.32 7.05 21.35
N ALA A 7 -16.70 7.49 20.25
CA ALA A 7 -15.78 8.62 20.32
C ALA A 7 -16.51 9.92 20.61
N ARG A 8 -15.82 10.91 21.16
CA ARG A 8 -16.39 12.23 21.51
C ARG A 8 -15.67 13.34 20.78
N ILE A 9 -16.43 14.30 20.24
CA ILE A 9 -15.87 15.51 19.65
C ILE A 9 -15.65 16.54 20.77
N LYS A 10 -14.43 17.12 20.80
CA LYS A 10 -14.07 18.23 21.68
C LYS A 10 -13.32 19.29 20.87
N GLY A 11 -14.04 20.35 20.48
CA GLY A 11 -13.52 21.36 19.56
C GLY A 11 -13.21 20.74 18.19
N ASP A 12 -11.98 20.87 17.73
CA ASP A 12 -11.45 20.29 16.50
C ASP A 12 -10.84 18.88 16.67
N ARG A 13 -10.99 18.28 17.85
CA ARG A 13 -10.40 16.99 18.20
C ARG A 13 -11.45 15.92 18.39
N VAL A 14 -11.09 14.68 18.04
CA VAL A 14 -11.86 13.48 18.36
C VAL A 14 -11.15 12.73 19.48
N GLN A 15 -11.83 12.58 20.62
CA GLN A 15 -11.34 11.79 21.75
C GLN A 15 -11.80 10.35 21.60
N LEU A 16 -10.84 9.42 21.49
CA LEU A 16 -11.08 7.99 21.44
C LEU A 16 -11.07 7.42 22.87
N PRO A 17 -12.15 6.79 23.34
CA PRO A 17 -12.14 6.10 24.63
C PRO A 17 -11.13 4.94 24.60
N VAL A 18 -10.45 4.69 25.72
CA VAL A 18 -9.44 3.63 25.85
C VAL A 18 -10.01 2.28 25.44
N HIS A 19 -11.22 1.93 25.90
CA HIS A 19 -11.85 0.65 25.57
C HIS A 19 -12.10 0.45 24.07
N LEU A 20 -12.35 1.54 23.30
CA LEU A 20 -12.50 1.46 21.85
C LEU A 20 -11.18 1.10 21.16
N VAL A 21 -10.09 1.70 21.63
CA VAL A 21 -8.73 1.41 21.10
C VAL A 21 -8.33 -0.03 21.45
N GLU A 22 -8.52 -0.44 22.69
CA GLU A 22 -8.21 -1.80 23.15
C GLU A 22 -9.05 -2.86 22.42
N ALA A 23 -10.34 -2.61 22.20
CA ALA A 23 -11.20 -3.50 21.44
C ALA A 23 -10.74 -3.63 19.97
N ALA A 24 -10.32 -2.51 19.33
CA ALA A 24 -9.81 -2.53 17.98
C ALA A 24 -8.48 -3.32 17.87
N ILE A 25 -7.57 -3.16 18.83
CA ILE A 25 -6.32 -3.92 18.90
C ILE A 25 -6.60 -5.41 19.11
N ALA A 26 -7.55 -5.75 20.00
CA ALA A 26 -7.90 -7.15 20.26
C ALA A 26 -8.58 -7.83 19.06
N ALA A 27 -9.34 -7.08 18.26
CA ALA A 27 -10.02 -7.58 17.08
C ALA A 27 -9.08 -7.74 15.87
N ALA A 28 -7.91 -7.09 15.87
CA ALA A 28 -6.95 -7.18 14.76
C ALA A 28 -6.39 -8.62 14.64
N PRO A 29 -6.36 -9.22 13.44
CA PRO A 29 -5.83 -10.55 13.25
C PRO A 29 -4.33 -10.57 13.56
N ARG A 30 -3.88 -11.58 14.30
CA ARG A 30 -2.46 -11.79 14.64
C ARG A 30 -1.71 -12.54 13.54
N GLU A 31 -2.45 -13.23 12.70
CA GLU A 31 -1.93 -13.98 11.55
C GLU A 31 -2.89 -13.79 10.38
N PHE A 32 -2.34 -13.64 9.20
CA PHE A 32 -3.12 -13.53 7.97
C PHE A 32 -2.27 -13.92 6.75
N ASP A 33 -2.95 -14.26 5.66
CA ASP A 33 -2.31 -14.54 4.39
C ASP A 33 -2.19 -13.24 3.56
N LEU A 34 -0.96 -12.90 3.20
CA LEU A 34 -0.72 -11.91 2.17
C LEU A 34 -0.67 -12.65 0.83
N ARG A 35 -1.74 -12.50 0.07
CA ARG A 35 -2.01 -13.32 -1.11
C ARG A 35 -1.17 -12.91 -2.29
N GLY A 36 -0.62 -13.91 -3.00
CA GLY A 36 -0.06 -13.75 -4.33
C GLY A 36 -1.11 -13.99 -5.40
N ARG A 37 -0.93 -13.43 -6.60
CA ARG A 37 -1.76 -13.77 -7.75
C ARG A 37 -1.60 -15.26 -8.11
N ASP A 38 -0.36 -15.77 -8.09
CA ASP A 38 -0.13 -17.20 -7.99
C ASP A 38 -0.27 -17.64 -6.51
N GLN A 39 -1.25 -18.50 -6.24
CA GLN A 39 -1.53 -19.02 -4.89
C GLN A 39 -0.30 -19.62 -4.20
N LYS A 40 0.64 -20.20 -4.98
CA LYS A 40 1.89 -20.79 -4.46
C LYS A 40 2.84 -19.75 -3.89
N ARG A 41 2.63 -18.49 -4.23
CA ARG A 41 3.43 -17.34 -3.76
C ARG A 41 2.77 -16.58 -2.60
N THR A 42 1.62 -17.05 -2.13
CA THR A 42 0.98 -16.53 -0.91
C THR A 42 1.89 -16.78 0.29
N ILE A 43 2.05 -15.77 1.12
CA ILE A 43 2.82 -15.85 2.37
C ILE A 43 1.91 -15.68 3.57
N ASN A 44 2.15 -16.46 4.61
CA ASN A 44 1.45 -16.31 5.88
C ASN A 44 2.27 -15.41 6.81
N VAL A 45 1.69 -14.31 7.21
CA VAL A 45 2.31 -13.29 8.07
C VAL A 45 1.81 -13.48 9.50
N GLY A 46 2.72 -13.59 10.44
CA GLY A 46 2.40 -13.73 11.88
C GLY A 46 3.34 -14.70 12.61
N GLY A 47 3.22 -14.76 13.93
CA GLY A 47 4.13 -15.52 14.78
C GLY A 47 5.59 -15.09 14.59
N ASP A 48 6.50 -16.06 14.52
CA ASP A 48 7.94 -15.83 14.36
C ASP A 48 8.40 -15.87 12.89
N ARG A 49 7.46 -15.85 11.94
CA ARG A 49 7.77 -15.91 10.50
C ARG A 49 8.32 -14.57 10.03
N VAL A 50 9.46 -14.62 9.33
CA VAL A 50 10.13 -13.45 8.76
C VAL A 50 10.07 -13.53 7.23
N HIS A 51 9.57 -12.49 6.60
CA HIS A 51 9.50 -12.35 5.16
C HIS A 51 10.17 -11.06 4.71
N PHE A 52 10.99 -11.15 3.69
CA PHE A 52 11.63 -9.97 3.10
C PHE A 52 10.83 -9.44 1.92
N GLY A 53 10.74 -8.14 1.82
CA GLY A 53 10.13 -7.44 0.71
C GLY A 53 10.85 -6.13 0.40
N THR A 54 10.45 -5.47 -0.69
CA THR A 54 11.03 -4.18 -1.04
C THR A 54 10.35 -3.05 -0.29
N GLY A 55 11.10 -1.96 -0.05
CA GLY A 55 10.56 -0.67 0.36
C GLY A 55 10.25 0.20 -0.87
N GLY A 56 9.64 1.33 -0.67
CA GLY A 56 9.32 2.29 -1.72
C GLY A 56 9.16 3.69 -1.15
N ALA A 57 9.06 4.76 -1.92
CA ALA A 57 9.10 4.83 -3.35
C ALA A 57 10.12 5.90 -3.74
N ALA A 58 11.21 5.50 -4.36
CA ALA A 58 12.23 6.44 -4.83
C ALA A 58 11.71 7.22 -6.05
N VAL A 59 12.08 8.50 -6.15
CA VAL A 59 11.77 9.36 -7.31
C VAL A 59 12.91 9.39 -8.33
N GLN A 60 14.02 8.73 -8.00
CA GLN A 60 15.20 8.63 -8.85
C GLN A 60 15.72 7.19 -8.86
N THR A 61 16.35 6.81 -9.94
CA THR A 61 17.13 5.58 -10.08
C THR A 61 18.53 5.90 -10.57
N MET A 62 19.50 5.04 -10.23
CA MET A 62 20.85 5.17 -10.76
C MET A 62 20.91 4.46 -12.10
N ASP A 63 21.34 5.16 -13.12
CA ASP A 63 21.64 4.57 -14.42
C ASP A 63 22.86 3.63 -14.32
N LEU A 64 22.76 2.43 -14.87
CA LEU A 64 23.79 1.42 -14.69
C LEU A 64 25.06 1.71 -15.48
N ASP A 65 24.95 2.39 -16.62
CA ASP A 65 26.08 2.67 -17.51
C ASP A 65 26.81 3.95 -17.06
N SER A 66 26.09 5.06 -16.92
CA SER A 66 26.67 6.34 -16.50
C SER A 66 26.94 6.44 -15.01
N ARG A 67 26.21 5.68 -14.18
CA ARG A 67 26.19 5.76 -12.71
C ARG A 67 25.66 7.08 -12.17
N ASP A 68 25.00 7.86 -13.01
CA ASP A 68 24.32 9.09 -12.61
C ASP A 68 22.89 8.79 -12.13
N TYR A 69 22.40 9.60 -11.19
CA TYR A 69 21.00 9.54 -10.80
C TYR A 69 20.13 10.30 -11.81
N ARG A 70 19.06 9.66 -12.23
CA ARG A 70 18.03 10.23 -13.09
C ARG A 70 16.62 9.99 -12.52
N PRO A 71 15.62 10.76 -12.95
CA PRO A 71 14.22 10.47 -12.61
C PRO A 71 13.86 9.02 -12.99
N SER A 72 13.15 8.34 -12.10
CA SER A 72 12.66 6.98 -12.35
C SER A 72 11.47 6.99 -13.30
N THR A 73 11.40 5.98 -14.17
CA THR A 73 10.38 5.82 -15.20
C THR A 73 9.48 4.62 -14.94
N LEU A 74 8.39 4.50 -15.68
CA LEU A 74 7.53 3.31 -15.68
C LEU A 74 8.30 2.05 -16.10
N GLN A 75 9.23 2.18 -17.05
CA GLN A 75 10.08 1.07 -17.47
C GLN A 75 10.97 0.59 -16.33
N ASP A 76 11.57 1.50 -15.57
CA ASP A 76 12.37 1.13 -14.39
C ASP A 76 11.54 0.35 -13.38
N LEU A 77 10.32 0.80 -13.08
CA LEU A 77 9.42 0.10 -12.18
C LEU A 77 9.10 -1.32 -12.65
N TYR A 78 8.84 -1.48 -13.94
CA TYR A 78 8.57 -2.79 -14.55
C TYR A 78 9.80 -3.71 -14.46
N ASP A 79 10.98 -3.20 -14.77
CA ASP A 79 12.23 -3.98 -14.75
C ASP A 79 12.60 -4.38 -13.31
N PHE A 80 12.45 -3.48 -12.34
CA PHE A 80 12.61 -3.81 -10.92
C PHE A 80 11.59 -4.86 -10.46
N THR A 81 10.35 -4.77 -10.90
CA THR A 81 9.32 -5.76 -10.56
C THR A 81 9.71 -7.15 -11.08
N ARG A 82 10.16 -7.24 -12.32
CA ARG A 82 10.64 -8.51 -12.91
C ARG A 82 11.89 -9.05 -12.22
N LEU A 83 12.85 -8.16 -11.91
CA LEU A 83 14.04 -8.55 -11.15
C LEU A 83 13.66 -9.17 -9.80
N GLN A 84 12.79 -8.51 -9.06
CA GLN A 84 12.33 -8.97 -7.76
C GLN A 84 11.51 -10.26 -7.84
N ASP A 85 10.77 -10.47 -8.94
CA ASP A 85 10.04 -11.72 -9.16
C ASP A 85 10.98 -12.94 -9.20
N GLY A 86 12.16 -12.79 -9.81
CA GLY A 86 13.18 -13.83 -9.91
C GLY A 86 13.96 -14.10 -8.61
N LEU A 87 13.88 -13.23 -7.61
CA LEU A 87 14.61 -13.37 -6.35
C LEU A 87 13.83 -14.23 -5.36
N ALA A 88 14.28 -15.45 -5.10
CA ALA A 88 13.58 -16.42 -4.25
C ALA A 88 13.34 -15.92 -2.82
N ASN A 89 14.27 -15.17 -2.26
CA ASN A 89 14.20 -14.67 -0.89
C ASN A 89 13.43 -13.34 -0.74
N VAL A 90 12.93 -12.77 -1.84
CA VAL A 90 12.03 -11.60 -1.81
C VAL A 90 10.61 -12.12 -1.95
N SER A 91 9.86 -12.10 -0.85
CA SER A 91 8.55 -12.74 -0.77
C SER A 91 7.40 -11.86 -1.28
N TRP A 92 7.57 -10.54 -1.26
CA TRP A 92 6.56 -9.59 -1.70
C TRP A 92 7.23 -8.32 -2.26
N PHE A 93 6.51 -7.57 -3.08
CA PHE A 93 7.04 -6.41 -3.77
C PHE A 93 6.21 -5.16 -3.46
N THR A 94 6.83 -4.14 -2.87
CA THR A 94 6.26 -2.78 -2.85
C THR A 94 6.80 -1.99 -4.03
N ARG A 95 5.96 -1.19 -4.68
CA ARG A 95 6.39 -0.21 -5.68
C ARG A 95 7.66 0.51 -5.19
N CYS A 96 8.80 0.16 -5.77
CA CYS A 96 10.10 0.64 -5.28
C CYS A 96 10.46 2.03 -5.80
N CYS A 97 9.88 2.45 -6.92
CA CYS A 97 10.08 3.79 -7.47
C CYS A 97 8.78 4.37 -8.04
N VAL A 98 8.78 5.66 -8.26
CA VAL A 98 7.66 6.42 -8.83
C VAL A 98 7.92 6.61 -10.32
N ALA A 99 6.98 6.27 -11.19
CA ALA A 99 7.06 6.55 -12.62
C ALA A 99 6.83 8.07 -12.86
N THR A 100 7.92 8.84 -12.87
CA THR A 100 7.85 10.30 -13.00
C THR A 100 7.59 10.77 -14.44
N ASP A 101 7.56 9.86 -15.38
CA ASP A 101 7.27 10.06 -16.80
C ASP A 101 5.77 9.97 -17.15
N MET A 102 4.90 9.84 -16.16
CA MET A 102 3.45 9.79 -16.39
C MET A 102 2.86 11.21 -16.49
N PRO A 103 1.88 11.41 -17.41
CA PRO A 103 1.34 12.74 -17.68
C PRO A 103 0.42 13.28 -16.57
N ASP A 104 -0.20 12.41 -15.80
CA ASP A 104 -1.16 12.74 -14.74
C ASP A 104 -1.22 11.65 -13.66
N GLU A 105 -1.92 11.94 -12.56
CA GLU A 105 -2.01 11.06 -11.40
C GLU A 105 -2.80 9.78 -11.67
N LEU A 106 -3.84 9.82 -12.50
CA LEU A 106 -4.58 8.62 -12.88
C LEU A 106 -3.71 7.69 -13.72
N SER A 107 -3.01 8.24 -14.70
CA SER A 107 -2.05 7.49 -15.52
C SER A 107 -0.94 6.89 -14.66
N LEU A 108 -0.45 7.64 -13.65
CA LEU A 108 0.54 7.14 -12.71
C LEU A 108 0.02 5.92 -11.95
N ASP A 109 -1.14 6.02 -11.34
CA ASP A 109 -1.70 4.95 -10.50
C ASP A 109 -2.05 3.71 -11.33
N VAL A 110 -2.73 3.87 -12.46
CA VAL A 110 -3.12 2.77 -13.35
C VAL A 110 -1.90 2.05 -13.93
N ASN A 111 -0.94 2.80 -14.50
CA ASN A 111 0.24 2.20 -15.11
C ASN A 111 1.19 1.60 -14.07
N THR A 112 1.25 2.17 -12.86
CA THR A 112 1.97 1.54 -11.74
C THR A 112 1.42 0.15 -11.46
N VAL A 113 0.10 0.01 -11.24
CA VAL A 113 -0.51 -1.30 -10.97
C VAL A 113 -0.37 -2.24 -12.18
N PHE A 114 -0.48 -1.73 -13.41
CA PHE A 114 -0.27 -2.51 -14.61
C PHE A 114 1.17 -3.05 -14.72
N ALA A 115 2.18 -2.25 -14.40
CA ALA A 115 3.57 -2.72 -14.37
C ALA A 115 3.78 -3.83 -13.32
N LEU A 116 3.17 -3.70 -12.14
CA LEU A 116 3.21 -4.73 -11.10
C LEU A 116 2.49 -6.01 -11.56
N LEU A 117 1.30 -5.88 -12.16
CA LEU A 117 0.52 -6.99 -12.72
C LEU A 117 1.31 -7.78 -13.75
N LYS A 118 2.03 -7.09 -14.62
CA LYS A 118 2.84 -7.68 -15.70
C LYS A 118 4.15 -8.27 -15.20
N GLY A 119 4.73 -7.71 -14.15
CA GLY A 119 6.10 -8.01 -13.71
C GLY A 119 6.21 -9.14 -12.70
N THR A 120 5.16 -9.40 -11.90
CA THR A 120 5.21 -10.42 -10.84
C THR A 120 3.86 -11.08 -10.56
N THR A 121 3.90 -12.25 -9.97
CA THR A 121 2.73 -12.94 -9.38
C THR A 121 2.81 -13.04 -7.85
N LYS A 122 3.84 -12.45 -7.25
CA LYS A 122 3.98 -12.30 -5.78
C LYS A 122 2.95 -11.30 -5.25
N PRO A 123 2.70 -11.27 -3.93
CA PRO A 123 1.95 -10.19 -3.31
C PRO A 123 2.61 -8.85 -3.63
N VAL A 124 1.82 -7.88 -4.05
CA VAL A 124 2.34 -6.53 -4.35
C VAL A 124 1.69 -5.46 -3.49
N ALA A 125 2.39 -4.33 -3.37
CA ALA A 125 1.90 -3.16 -2.67
C ALA A 125 2.16 -1.89 -3.47
N THR A 126 1.19 -1.00 -3.48
CA THR A 126 1.28 0.34 -4.08
C THR A 126 0.52 1.36 -3.25
N SER A 127 0.64 2.63 -3.60
CA SER A 127 -0.23 3.69 -3.09
C SER A 127 -1.19 4.11 -4.19
N PHE A 128 -2.36 4.59 -3.80
CA PHE A 128 -3.31 5.26 -4.69
C PHE A 128 -3.27 6.76 -4.36
N THR A 129 -3.19 7.59 -5.37
CA THR A 129 -3.10 9.04 -5.21
C THR A 129 -4.45 9.64 -4.80
N LEU A 130 -5.53 9.21 -5.46
CA LEU A 130 -6.89 9.65 -5.20
C LEU A 130 -7.84 8.45 -5.03
N ALA A 131 -8.90 8.64 -4.27
CA ALA A 131 -9.92 7.62 -4.02
C ALA A 131 -10.63 7.18 -5.32
N GLU A 132 -10.89 8.12 -6.24
CA GLU A 132 -11.54 7.85 -7.53
C GLU A 132 -10.72 6.95 -8.47
N HIS A 133 -9.41 6.81 -8.24
CA HIS A 133 -8.55 5.91 -9.01
C HIS A 133 -8.70 4.43 -8.62
N VAL A 134 -9.23 4.14 -7.44
CA VAL A 134 -9.31 2.78 -6.90
C VAL A 134 -10.25 1.90 -7.74
N ALA A 135 -11.45 2.38 -8.03
CA ALA A 135 -12.45 1.58 -8.77
C ALA A 135 -12.01 1.21 -10.20
N PRO A 136 -11.47 2.13 -11.04
CA PRO A 136 -10.90 1.78 -12.33
C PRO A 136 -9.77 0.76 -12.26
N ILE A 137 -8.91 0.85 -11.25
CA ILE A 137 -7.81 -0.09 -11.03
C ILE A 137 -8.34 -1.47 -10.66
N VAL A 138 -9.31 -1.55 -9.75
CA VAL A 138 -9.97 -2.82 -9.41
C VAL A 138 -10.63 -3.45 -10.64
N HIS A 139 -11.27 -2.65 -11.48
CA HIS A 139 -11.83 -3.15 -12.73
C HIS A 139 -10.75 -3.74 -13.67
N MET A 140 -9.61 -3.08 -13.79
CA MET A 140 -8.46 -3.63 -14.54
C MET A 140 -7.96 -4.95 -13.95
N LEU A 141 -7.89 -5.06 -12.62
CA LEU A 141 -7.48 -6.30 -11.94
C LEU A 141 -8.50 -7.42 -12.15
N ASP A 142 -9.79 -7.13 -12.09
CA ASP A 142 -10.86 -8.08 -12.40
C ASP A 142 -10.76 -8.59 -13.85
N MET A 143 -10.51 -7.69 -14.80
CA MET A 143 -10.30 -8.08 -16.20
C MET A 143 -9.08 -9.02 -16.35
N ALA A 144 -8.01 -8.79 -15.60
CA ALA A 144 -6.82 -9.64 -15.61
C ALA A 144 -7.08 -11.04 -15.01
N GLU A 145 -8.03 -11.15 -14.09
CA GLU A 145 -8.50 -12.42 -13.51
C GLU A 145 -9.63 -13.07 -14.33
N GLY A 146 -10.16 -12.37 -15.33
CA GLY A 146 -11.17 -12.89 -16.27
C GLY A 146 -12.62 -12.82 -15.78
N GLU A 147 -12.90 -12.27 -14.60
CA GLU A 147 -14.25 -12.20 -14.03
C GLU A 147 -14.41 -11.00 -13.10
N ALA A 148 -15.56 -10.31 -13.18
CA ALA A 148 -15.89 -9.23 -12.27
C ALA A 148 -15.96 -9.70 -10.81
N GLY A 149 -15.34 -8.94 -9.90
CA GLY A 149 -15.24 -9.27 -8.48
C GLY A 149 -14.22 -10.37 -8.14
N ALA A 150 -13.46 -10.87 -9.11
CA ALA A 150 -12.44 -11.90 -8.86
C ALA A 150 -11.32 -11.37 -7.96
N PHE A 151 -10.86 -10.16 -8.20
CA PHE A 151 -9.83 -9.53 -7.37
C PHE A 151 -10.27 -9.42 -5.90
N ALA A 152 -11.50 -8.98 -5.63
CA ALA A 152 -12.01 -8.84 -4.26
C ALA A 152 -12.08 -10.18 -3.49
N ARG A 153 -12.20 -11.32 -4.21
CA ARG A 153 -12.16 -12.67 -3.61
C ARG A 153 -10.74 -13.14 -3.30
N ASN A 154 -9.75 -12.65 -4.05
CA ASN A 154 -8.34 -12.99 -3.86
C ASN A 154 -7.47 -11.73 -4.01
N PRO A 155 -7.53 -10.77 -3.07
CA PRO A 155 -6.83 -9.50 -3.21
C PRO A 155 -5.32 -9.67 -2.99
N TRP A 156 -4.57 -9.65 -4.07
CA TRP A 156 -3.10 -9.79 -4.09
C TRP A 156 -2.36 -8.45 -4.22
N VAL A 157 -3.09 -7.36 -4.44
CA VAL A 157 -2.59 -5.98 -4.36
C VAL A 157 -3.03 -5.38 -3.04
N LYS A 158 -2.11 -4.87 -2.25
CA LYS A 158 -2.41 -4.11 -1.03
C LYS A 158 -2.10 -2.63 -1.21
N ALA A 159 -2.86 -1.78 -0.53
CA ALA A 159 -2.59 -0.35 -0.45
C ALA A 159 -1.56 -0.05 0.64
N HIS A 160 -0.54 0.75 0.32
CA HIS A 160 0.32 1.42 1.29
C HIS A 160 -0.24 2.82 1.51
N ILE A 161 -0.62 3.13 2.73
CA ILE A 161 -1.29 4.40 3.03
C ILE A 161 -0.90 4.92 4.40
N SER A 162 -0.77 6.24 4.52
CA SER A 162 -0.53 6.94 5.78
C SER A 162 -1.75 7.81 6.12
N PRO A 163 -2.83 7.23 6.68
CA PRO A 163 -4.05 7.98 6.95
C PRO A 163 -3.88 8.94 8.12
N VAL A 164 -2.87 8.72 8.96
CA VAL A 164 -2.59 9.57 10.12
C VAL A 164 -1.25 10.27 9.94
N ILE A 165 -1.30 11.59 9.96
CA ILE A 165 -0.14 12.49 9.90
C ILE A 165 0.17 12.98 11.32
N SER A 166 1.44 13.07 11.68
CA SER A 166 1.87 13.65 12.97
C SER A 166 1.44 15.13 13.08
N PRO A 167 0.99 15.60 14.23
CA PRO A 167 0.70 14.90 15.49
C PRO A 167 -0.77 14.42 15.56
N MET A 168 -1.05 13.21 15.14
CA MET A 168 -2.39 12.59 15.24
C MET A 168 -3.49 13.34 14.44
N ARG A 169 -3.19 13.71 13.20
CA ARG A 169 -4.15 14.34 12.26
C ARG A 169 -4.50 13.36 11.16
N TYR A 170 -5.78 13.28 10.81
CA TYR A 170 -6.19 12.55 9.62
C TYR A 170 -5.97 13.40 8.37
N GLY A 171 -5.31 12.84 7.36
CA GLY A 171 -5.27 13.41 6.00
C GLY A 171 -6.59 13.12 5.30
N ALA A 172 -7.27 14.14 4.78
CA ALA A 172 -8.57 13.97 4.14
C ALA A 172 -8.48 12.99 2.96
N ASP A 173 -7.57 13.24 2.03
CA ASP A 173 -7.35 12.44 0.83
C ASP A 173 -7.01 10.98 1.18
N ALA A 174 -6.12 10.79 2.15
CA ALA A 174 -5.71 9.46 2.60
C ALA A 174 -6.87 8.67 3.24
N VAL A 175 -7.75 9.36 4.00
CA VAL A 175 -8.94 8.71 4.57
C VAL A 175 -9.94 8.32 3.50
N GLU A 176 -10.15 9.15 2.47
CA GLU A 176 -11.01 8.81 1.33
C GLU A 176 -10.50 7.56 0.59
N VAL A 177 -9.20 7.48 0.33
CA VAL A 177 -8.58 6.28 -0.24
C VAL A 177 -8.78 5.06 0.66
N VAL A 178 -8.61 5.20 2.00
CA VAL A 178 -8.86 4.10 2.95
C VAL A 178 -10.30 3.59 2.83
N LEU A 179 -11.28 4.49 2.80
CA LEU A 179 -12.68 4.11 2.72
C LEU A 179 -13.01 3.42 1.39
N GLU A 180 -12.40 3.86 0.30
CA GLU A 180 -12.58 3.23 -1.00
C GLU A 180 -11.89 1.85 -1.07
N CYS A 181 -10.70 1.72 -0.50
CA CYS A 181 -10.04 0.41 -0.37
C CYS A 181 -10.88 -0.61 0.41
N ILE A 182 -11.56 -0.17 1.50
CA ILE A 182 -12.46 -1.04 2.28
C ILE A 182 -13.61 -1.54 1.42
N LYS A 183 -14.25 -0.67 0.62
CA LYS A 183 -15.36 -1.06 -0.27
C LYS A 183 -14.95 -2.14 -1.28
N HIS A 184 -13.71 -2.08 -1.75
CA HIS A 184 -13.18 -3.01 -2.74
C HIS A 184 -12.41 -4.19 -2.16
N ASN A 185 -12.46 -4.38 -0.84
CA ASN A 185 -11.73 -5.44 -0.14
C ASN A 185 -10.21 -5.44 -0.40
N ILE A 186 -9.62 -4.26 -0.58
CA ILE A 186 -8.17 -4.11 -0.75
C ILE A 186 -7.50 -4.16 0.62
N PRO A 187 -6.57 -5.10 0.87
CA PRO A 187 -5.77 -5.11 2.09
C PRO A 187 -4.95 -3.83 2.21
N MET A 188 -4.78 -3.33 3.43
CA MET A 188 -4.04 -2.08 3.65
C MET A 188 -2.90 -2.27 4.62
N SER A 189 -1.78 -1.61 4.31
CA SER A 189 -0.64 -1.45 5.20
C SER A 189 -0.61 0.01 5.64
N CYS A 190 -1.09 0.26 6.86
CA CYS A 190 -1.04 1.60 7.44
C CYS A 190 0.39 1.92 7.89
N ILE A 191 0.94 2.99 7.34
CA ILE A 191 2.31 3.43 7.62
C ILE A 191 2.25 4.72 8.43
N THR A 192 3.12 4.84 9.42
CA THR A 192 3.44 6.09 10.10
C THR A 192 4.93 6.34 9.98
N ALA A 193 5.31 7.43 9.32
CA ALA A 193 6.69 7.85 9.18
C ALA A 193 6.99 8.95 10.21
N ALA A 194 7.16 8.55 11.47
CA ALA A 194 7.54 9.46 12.53
C ALA A 194 9.05 9.71 12.51
N GLN A 195 9.46 10.98 12.45
CA GLN A 195 10.86 11.39 12.50
C GLN A 195 11.16 11.99 13.87
N SER A 196 12.13 11.41 14.58
CA SER A 196 12.55 11.92 15.88
C SER A 196 12.99 13.39 15.80
N GLY A 197 12.45 14.21 16.70
CA GLY A 197 12.71 15.66 16.74
C GLY A 197 12.01 16.51 15.69
N ALA A 198 11.31 15.89 14.72
CA ALA A 198 10.57 16.61 13.67
C ALA A 198 9.07 16.35 13.77
N THR A 199 8.63 15.11 13.55
CA THR A 199 7.22 14.71 13.60
C THR A 199 6.89 13.78 14.78
N ALA A 200 7.90 13.42 15.56
CA ALA A 200 7.80 12.70 16.82
C ALA A 200 8.71 13.34 17.86
N PRO A 201 8.55 13.05 19.18
CA PRO A 201 9.47 13.50 20.21
C PRO A 201 10.92 13.09 19.91
N ALA A 202 11.88 13.95 20.28
CA ALA A 202 13.30 13.67 20.12
C ALA A 202 13.79 12.57 21.09
N THR A 203 13.06 12.40 22.21
CA THR A 203 13.34 11.42 23.26
C THR A 203 12.09 10.60 23.57
N LEU A 204 12.29 9.38 24.01
CA LEU A 204 11.24 8.51 24.56
C LEU A 204 10.85 8.97 25.97
#